data_82e749fde305b73b646fbf30ca8c7464
#
_entry.id   82e749fde305b73b646fbf30ca8c7464
#
_cell.length_a   1.000
_cell.length_b   1.000
_cell.length_c   1.000
_cell.angle_alpha   90.00
_cell.angle_beta   90.00
_cell.angle_gamma   90.00
#
_symmetry.space_group_name_H-M   'P 1'
#
loop_
_entity.id
_entity.type
_entity.pdbx_description
1 polymer ?
#
loop_
_entity_poly.entity_id
_entity_poly.type
_entity_poly.pdbx_seq_one_letter_code
_entity_poly.pdbx_strand_id
1 'polypeptide(L)'
;MRILERIRHFDQMFCLSERMLLGRERLYPMKQKLAELFAADQKIKQAQRPERWQQLKTLTFFAIAAFLLMSLVNVVQHSYGMLITTLGSAGVLGLNLIQCWKDQHIEIMEDTFFGLLLLLFTGYILLGGNHGFALLWVVFIPFMFMTMIDLKKGLTLSIYFLLLLFLAFHGPFRGLVRFPYPETIRYRFPMLYLVDCVMSFYIVQRLVFDRYRLLDAQVQLRKASFVDAATGLQNRSSYTRFVEETDPSTFIRLSVIYIDVNGLHELNNRLGHAAGDEMLRFVAEACVKQFPQAHVFRLGGDEFLILCPVGTKEEVQRWVEQLNATVEAAGYTIACGVESRMDHFDIEDMVSIADARMLENKADYYRARDRRKR
;
A
#
# COMPACT_ATOMS: atom_id res chain seq x y z
N MET A 1 9.44 11.55 2.73
CA MET A 1 10.65 11.88 3.53
C MET A 1 10.31 12.17 4.99
N ARG A 2 9.44 13.13 5.35
CA ARG A 2 9.08 13.45 6.75
C ARG A 2 8.45 12.33 7.59
N ILE A 3 7.76 11.37 6.98
CA ILE A 3 7.11 10.24 7.70
C ILE A 3 8.15 9.17 8.08
N LEU A 4 9.15 8.90 7.24
CA LEU A 4 10.22 7.92 7.50
C LEU A 4 11.20 8.37 8.59
N GLU A 5 11.53 9.67 8.67
CA GLU A 5 12.32 10.21 9.78
C GLU A 5 11.59 10.09 11.12
N ARG A 6 10.26 10.30 11.14
CA ARG A 6 9.45 10.13 12.35
C ARG A 6 9.33 8.67 12.80
N ILE A 7 9.39 7.71 11.86
CA ILE A 7 9.33 6.27 12.16
C ILE A 7 10.66 5.78 12.77
N ARG A 8 11.82 6.31 12.33
CA ARG A 8 13.13 5.97 12.92
C ARG A 8 13.23 6.36 14.40
N HIS A 9 12.49 7.39 14.83
CA HIS A 9 12.35 7.76 16.24
C HIS A 9 11.49 6.79 17.07
N PHE A 10 10.69 5.92 16.43
CA PHE A 10 9.82 4.96 17.12
C PHE A 10 10.64 3.80 17.74
N ASP A 11 11.70 3.34 17.07
CA ASP A 11 12.60 2.28 17.59
C ASP A 11 13.40 2.77 18.82
N GLN A 12 13.72 4.07 18.88
CA GLN A 12 14.40 4.66 20.06
C GLN A 12 13.49 4.76 21.29
N MET A 13 12.17 4.70 21.12
CA MET A 13 11.23 4.90 22.23
C MET A 13 10.99 3.61 23.06
N PHE A 14 11.17 2.43 22.47
CA PHE A 14 11.02 1.17 23.19
C PHE A 14 12.27 0.82 24.03
N CYS A 15 13.44 1.37 23.68
CA CYS A 15 14.63 1.33 24.55
C CYS A 15 14.54 2.26 25.78
N LEU A 16 13.50 3.11 25.85
CA LEU A 16 13.32 4.11 26.91
C LEU A 16 12.27 3.72 27.96
N SER A 17 12.00 2.43 28.15
CA SER A 17 11.07 1.95 29.20
C SER A 17 11.52 2.27 30.65
N GLU A 18 12.73 2.75 30.86
CA GLU A 18 13.25 3.06 32.20
C GLU A 18 12.99 4.51 32.70
N ARG A 19 12.30 5.38 31.92
CA ARG A 19 12.05 6.76 32.36
C ARG A 19 10.57 7.18 32.40
N MET A 20 9.65 6.25 32.61
CA MET A 20 8.19 6.53 32.63
C MET A 20 7.66 6.90 34.01
N LEU A 21 8.13 7.95 34.64
CA LEU A 21 7.52 8.44 35.90
C LEU A 21 7.47 9.95 36.04
N LEU A 22 7.25 10.79 35.02
CA LEU A 22 7.03 12.22 35.24
C LEU A 22 6.29 12.90 34.06
N GLY A 23 5.06 13.35 34.32
CA GLY A 23 4.53 14.59 33.79
C GLY A 23 3.62 14.58 32.55
N ARG A 24 2.56 15.38 32.59
CA ARG A 24 1.55 15.62 31.55
C ARG A 24 2.12 16.00 30.16
N GLU A 25 3.30 16.51 30.04
CA GLU A 25 3.95 16.88 28.77
C GLU A 25 4.36 15.68 27.89
N ARG A 26 4.44 14.46 28.45
CA ARG A 26 4.81 13.24 27.72
C ARG A 26 3.64 12.50 27.06
N LEU A 27 2.41 12.82 27.41
CA LEU A 27 1.21 12.19 26.83
C LEU A 27 0.91 12.67 25.39
N TYR A 28 1.31 13.88 25.05
CA TYR A 28 1.08 14.45 23.72
C TYR A 28 1.80 13.69 22.60
N PRO A 29 3.10 13.41 22.69
CA PRO A 29 3.80 12.62 21.66
C PRO A 29 3.33 11.16 21.58
N MET A 30 2.86 10.57 22.67
CA MET A 30 2.31 9.20 22.68
C MET A 30 0.96 9.13 21.97
N LYS A 31 0.07 10.11 22.18
CA LYS A 31 -1.22 10.20 21.46
C LYS A 31 -1.00 10.38 19.96
N GLN A 32 -0.05 11.21 19.57
CA GLN A 32 0.28 11.43 18.16
C GLN A 32 0.82 10.16 17.50
N LYS A 33 1.68 9.41 18.17
CA LYS A 33 2.24 8.14 17.65
C LYS A 33 1.17 7.04 17.54
N LEU A 34 0.26 6.94 18.50
CA LEU A 34 -0.88 6.03 18.41
C LEU A 34 -1.81 6.41 17.24
N ALA A 35 -2.05 7.69 17.02
CA ALA A 35 -2.85 8.16 15.89
C ALA A 35 -2.18 7.84 14.53
N GLU A 36 -0.84 7.99 14.44
CA GLU A 36 -0.07 7.63 13.25
C GLU A 36 -0.11 6.10 13.00
N LEU A 37 0.00 5.28 14.05
CA LEU A 37 -0.13 3.82 13.97
C LEU A 37 -1.52 3.39 13.48
N PHE A 38 -2.58 3.96 14.04
CA PHE A 38 -3.95 3.68 13.60
C PHE A 38 -4.20 4.12 12.16
N ALA A 39 -3.66 5.28 11.75
CA ALA A 39 -3.77 5.76 10.37
C ALA A 39 -3.01 4.84 9.39
N ALA A 40 -1.84 4.31 9.80
CA ALA A 40 -1.08 3.34 9.00
C ALA A 40 -1.86 2.02 8.84
N ASP A 41 -2.44 1.49 9.93
CA ASP A 41 -3.28 0.29 9.88
C ASP A 41 -4.47 0.46 8.93
N GLN A 42 -5.17 1.58 9.00
CA GLN A 42 -6.30 1.88 8.09
C GLN A 42 -5.87 1.95 6.62
N LYS A 43 -4.75 2.61 6.32
CA LYS A 43 -4.23 2.70 4.94
C LYS A 43 -3.88 1.32 4.38
N ILE A 44 -3.23 0.47 5.19
CA ILE A 44 -2.91 -0.90 4.80
C ILE A 44 -4.18 -1.67 4.47
N LYS A 45 -5.19 -1.58 5.33
CA LYS A 45 -6.47 -2.29 5.16
C LYS A 45 -7.28 -1.81 3.95
N GLN A 46 -7.23 -0.52 3.63
CA GLN A 46 -7.84 0.01 2.41
C GLN A 46 -7.13 -0.48 1.15
N ALA A 47 -5.79 -0.49 1.16
CA ALA A 47 -4.99 -0.98 0.03
C ALA A 47 -5.19 -2.48 -0.23
N GLN A 48 -5.45 -3.28 0.82
CA GLN A 48 -5.61 -4.73 0.77
C GLN A 48 -7.08 -5.19 0.86
N ARG A 49 -8.04 -4.37 0.48
CA ARG A 49 -9.48 -4.68 0.59
C ARG A 49 -9.90 -6.04 0.01
N PRO A 50 -9.43 -6.46 -1.19
CA PRO A 50 -9.79 -7.77 -1.76
C PRO A 50 -9.23 -8.94 -0.93
N GLU A 51 -7.99 -8.82 -0.45
CA GLU A 51 -7.36 -9.84 0.39
C GLU A 51 -8.05 -9.95 1.75
N ARG A 52 -8.44 -8.81 2.31
CA ARG A 52 -9.20 -8.71 3.56
C ARG A 52 -10.55 -9.42 3.47
N TRP A 53 -11.27 -9.29 2.36
CA TRP A 53 -12.49 -10.05 2.10
C TRP A 53 -12.25 -11.56 2.16
N GLN A 54 -11.21 -12.05 1.49
CA GLN A 54 -10.88 -13.49 1.49
C GLN A 54 -10.49 -13.97 2.90
N GLN A 55 -9.71 -13.21 3.64
CA GLN A 55 -9.33 -13.53 5.01
C GLN A 55 -10.53 -13.61 5.93
N LEU A 56 -11.42 -12.63 5.88
CA LEU A 56 -12.62 -12.57 6.72
C LEU A 56 -13.59 -13.71 6.40
N LYS A 57 -13.79 -14.01 5.12
CA LYS A 57 -14.57 -15.15 4.66
C LYS A 57 -14.02 -16.47 5.20
N THR A 58 -12.72 -16.68 5.09
CA THR A 58 -12.03 -17.88 5.57
C THR A 58 -12.15 -18.00 7.10
N LEU A 59 -11.94 -16.92 7.83
CA LEU A 59 -12.11 -16.86 9.28
C LEU A 59 -13.55 -17.24 9.70
N THR A 60 -14.55 -16.69 8.98
CA THR A 60 -15.95 -16.97 9.26
C THR A 60 -16.28 -18.45 9.03
N PHE A 61 -15.75 -19.07 7.97
CA PHE A 61 -15.88 -20.51 7.75
C PHE A 61 -15.28 -21.33 8.89
N PHE A 62 -14.06 -20.99 9.33
CA PHE A 62 -13.43 -21.67 10.47
C PHE A 62 -14.23 -21.47 11.76
N ALA A 63 -14.75 -20.27 12.01
CA ALA A 63 -15.58 -20.00 13.18
C ALA A 63 -16.88 -20.83 13.15
N ILE A 64 -17.58 -20.90 12.01
CA ILE A 64 -18.77 -21.73 11.84
C ILE A 64 -18.43 -23.20 12.11
N ALA A 65 -17.36 -23.73 11.52
CA ALA A 65 -16.93 -25.11 11.72
C ALA A 65 -16.59 -25.38 13.20
N ALA A 66 -15.90 -24.45 13.88
CA ALA A 66 -15.59 -24.55 15.30
C ALA A 66 -16.87 -24.55 16.18
N PHE A 67 -17.84 -23.68 15.89
CA PHE A 67 -19.11 -23.66 16.60
C PHE A 67 -19.93 -24.92 16.39
N LEU A 68 -19.95 -25.49 15.17
CA LEU A 68 -20.62 -26.78 14.88
C LEU A 68 -19.93 -27.92 15.61
N LEU A 69 -18.59 -27.96 15.64
CA LEU A 69 -17.83 -28.96 16.38
C LEU A 69 -18.13 -28.86 17.89
N MET A 70 -18.12 -27.64 18.45
CA MET A 70 -18.48 -27.42 19.86
C MET A 70 -19.93 -27.79 20.15
N SER A 71 -20.84 -27.56 19.19
CA SER A 71 -22.24 -28.01 19.33
C SER A 71 -22.35 -29.53 19.47
N LEU A 72 -21.56 -30.28 18.69
CA LEU A 72 -21.50 -31.74 18.80
C LEU A 72 -20.99 -32.16 20.21
N VAL A 73 -19.95 -31.53 20.71
CA VAL A 73 -19.45 -31.79 22.07
C VAL A 73 -20.51 -31.47 23.12
N ASN A 74 -21.25 -30.35 22.97
CA ASN A 74 -22.28 -29.95 23.89
C ASN A 74 -23.49 -30.92 23.89
N VAL A 75 -23.78 -31.56 22.77
CA VAL A 75 -24.78 -32.66 22.72
C VAL A 75 -24.33 -33.85 23.57
N VAL A 76 -23.08 -34.30 23.39
CA VAL A 76 -22.51 -35.43 24.14
C VAL A 76 -22.45 -35.12 25.64
N GLN A 77 -22.19 -33.89 26.01
CA GLN A 77 -22.15 -33.46 27.41
C GLN A 77 -23.53 -33.09 27.99
N HIS A 78 -24.61 -33.22 27.24
CA HIS A 78 -25.97 -32.81 27.64
C HIS A 78 -26.08 -31.34 28.07
N SER A 79 -25.18 -30.47 27.54
CA SER A 79 -25.12 -29.06 27.86
C SER A 79 -26.00 -28.24 26.91
N TYR A 80 -27.33 -28.34 27.05
CA TYR A 80 -28.31 -27.76 26.11
C TYR A 80 -28.24 -26.23 26.00
N GLY A 81 -27.92 -25.52 27.10
CA GLY A 81 -27.72 -24.06 27.08
C GLY A 81 -26.54 -23.66 26.18
N MET A 82 -25.42 -24.37 26.28
CA MET A 82 -24.25 -24.14 25.43
C MET A 82 -24.49 -24.57 23.98
N LEU A 83 -25.26 -25.66 23.78
CA LEU A 83 -25.68 -26.11 22.46
C LEU A 83 -26.45 -25.02 21.70
N ILE A 84 -27.44 -24.39 22.35
CA ILE A 84 -28.24 -23.31 21.74
C ILE A 84 -27.36 -22.13 21.39
N THR A 85 -26.43 -21.73 22.25
CA THR A 85 -25.53 -20.60 22.00
C THR A 85 -24.58 -20.87 20.85
N THR A 86 -23.98 -22.08 20.77
CA THR A 86 -23.05 -22.43 19.70
C THR A 86 -23.74 -22.63 18.35
N LEU A 87 -24.90 -23.31 18.29
CA LEU A 87 -25.69 -23.42 17.06
C LEU A 87 -26.25 -22.08 16.59
N GLY A 88 -26.76 -21.28 17.51
CA GLY A 88 -27.24 -19.93 17.21
C GLY A 88 -26.12 -19.05 16.62
N SER A 89 -24.93 -19.14 17.17
CA SER A 89 -23.75 -18.42 16.66
C SER A 89 -23.35 -18.87 15.27
N ALA A 90 -23.31 -20.17 15.03
CA ALA A 90 -23.05 -20.72 13.69
C ALA A 90 -24.12 -20.26 12.68
N GLY A 91 -25.39 -20.24 13.08
CA GLY A 91 -26.51 -19.76 12.25
C GLY A 91 -26.39 -18.28 11.90
N VAL A 92 -26.11 -17.42 12.88
CA VAL A 92 -25.91 -15.98 12.66
C VAL A 92 -24.74 -15.72 11.70
N LEU A 93 -23.59 -16.36 11.91
CA LEU A 93 -22.45 -16.22 11.03
C LEU A 93 -22.72 -16.77 9.62
N GLY A 94 -23.45 -17.89 9.51
CA GLY A 94 -23.84 -18.46 8.23
C GLY A 94 -24.76 -17.55 7.43
N LEU A 95 -25.79 -16.98 8.06
CA LEU A 95 -26.69 -16.00 7.43
C LEU A 95 -25.95 -14.73 7.01
N ASN A 96 -25.08 -14.21 7.87
CA ASN A 96 -24.26 -13.04 7.57
C ASN A 96 -23.34 -13.31 6.37
N LEU A 97 -22.69 -14.47 6.32
CA LEU A 97 -21.83 -14.86 5.20
C LEU A 97 -22.62 -14.95 3.88
N ILE A 98 -23.82 -15.52 3.88
CA ILE A 98 -24.70 -15.60 2.71
C ILE A 98 -25.13 -14.21 2.25
N GLN A 99 -25.54 -13.34 3.18
CA GLN A 99 -25.95 -11.97 2.88
C GLN A 99 -24.82 -11.14 2.26
N CYS A 100 -23.61 -11.26 2.77
CA CYS A 100 -22.46 -10.48 2.31
C CYS A 100 -21.74 -11.08 1.09
N TRP A 101 -22.15 -12.29 0.64
CA TRP A 101 -21.43 -13.05 -0.40
C TRP A 101 -21.36 -12.34 -1.75
N LYS A 102 -22.47 -11.74 -2.20
CA LYS A 102 -22.57 -11.10 -3.52
C LYS A 102 -21.91 -9.71 -3.52
N ASP A 103 -22.20 -8.90 -2.52
CA ASP A 103 -21.88 -7.48 -2.52
C ASP A 103 -20.59 -7.14 -1.75
N GLN A 104 -19.92 -8.17 -1.20
CA GLN A 104 -18.65 -8.04 -0.46
C GLN A 104 -18.70 -6.93 0.62
N HIS A 105 -19.81 -6.87 1.37
CA HIS A 105 -19.99 -5.92 2.48
C HIS A 105 -19.12 -6.29 3.69
N ILE A 106 -17.83 -5.96 3.62
CA ILE A 106 -16.82 -6.28 4.63
C ILE A 106 -17.22 -5.71 5.99
N GLU A 107 -17.69 -4.47 6.02
CA GLU A 107 -18.04 -3.76 7.26
C GLU A 107 -19.19 -4.44 8.02
N ILE A 108 -20.25 -4.82 7.32
CA ILE A 108 -21.39 -5.55 7.91
C ILE A 108 -20.94 -6.89 8.47
N MET A 109 -20.10 -7.60 7.72
CA MET A 109 -19.58 -8.91 8.12
C MET A 109 -18.69 -8.80 9.37
N GLU A 110 -17.82 -7.79 9.43
CA GLU A 110 -16.99 -7.50 10.60
C GLU A 110 -17.83 -7.10 11.83
N ASP A 111 -18.76 -6.19 11.66
CA ASP A 111 -19.58 -5.70 12.78
C ASP A 111 -20.48 -6.80 13.36
N THR A 112 -21.04 -7.67 12.51
CA THR A 112 -21.84 -8.82 12.97
C THR A 112 -20.96 -9.83 13.72
N PHE A 113 -19.80 -10.17 13.16
CA PHE A 113 -18.85 -11.08 13.79
C PHE A 113 -18.39 -10.53 15.15
N PHE A 114 -18.06 -9.24 15.19
CA PHE A 114 -17.65 -8.53 16.37
C PHE A 114 -18.76 -8.52 17.45
N GLY A 115 -19.98 -8.09 17.08
CA GLY A 115 -21.10 -8.02 18.01
C GLY A 115 -21.47 -9.37 18.60
N LEU A 116 -21.44 -10.43 17.76
CA LEU A 116 -21.70 -11.81 18.21
C LEU A 116 -20.66 -12.25 19.26
N LEU A 117 -19.37 -12.04 19.00
CA LEU A 117 -18.32 -12.45 19.94
C LEU A 117 -18.33 -11.61 21.22
N LEU A 118 -18.66 -10.32 21.12
CA LEU A 118 -18.85 -9.46 22.30
C LEU A 118 -19.91 -10.03 23.23
N LEU A 119 -21.08 -10.39 22.69
CA LEU A 119 -22.18 -10.98 23.46
C LEU A 119 -21.82 -12.34 24.06
N LEU A 120 -21.24 -13.24 23.26
CA LEU A 120 -20.84 -14.58 23.69
C LEU A 120 -19.83 -14.54 24.84
N PHE A 121 -18.75 -13.79 24.67
CA PHE A 121 -17.69 -13.77 25.67
C PHE A 121 -18.11 -13.02 26.93
N THR A 122 -18.94 -11.99 26.81
CA THR A 122 -19.58 -11.37 28.00
C THR A 122 -20.43 -12.40 28.74
N GLY A 123 -21.24 -13.17 28.01
CA GLY A 123 -22.01 -14.26 28.58
C GLY A 123 -21.14 -15.35 29.23
N TYR A 124 -20.04 -15.73 28.62
CA TYR A 124 -19.11 -16.72 29.18
C TYR A 124 -18.43 -16.25 30.46
N ILE A 125 -18.06 -14.97 30.57
CA ILE A 125 -17.52 -14.41 31.80
C ILE A 125 -18.55 -14.44 32.93
N LEU A 126 -19.80 -14.04 32.65
CA LEU A 126 -20.83 -13.88 33.67
C LEU A 126 -21.49 -15.21 34.07
N LEU A 127 -21.76 -16.07 33.11
CA LEU A 127 -22.50 -17.32 33.30
C LEU A 127 -21.60 -18.55 33.51
N GLY A 128 -20.32 -18.45 33.20
CA GLY A 128 -19.33 -19.50 33.40
C GLY A 128 -19.54 -20.75 32.52
N GLY A 129 -20.03 -20.57 31.30
CA GLY A 129 -20.41 -21.65 30.38
C GLY A 129 -19.50 -22.89 30.44
N ASN A 130 -20.13 -24.07 30.45
CA ASN A 130 -19.49 -25.37 30.55
C ASN A 130 -18.55 -25.49 31.77
N HIS A 131 -19.10 -25.30 32.98
CA HIS A 131 -18.35 -25.37 34.25
C HIS A 131 -17.15 -24.38 34.34
N GLY A 132 -17.26 -23.21 33.73
CA GLY A 132 -16.23 -22.17 33.74
C GLY A 132 -15.19 -22.33 32.63
N PHE A 133 -15.19 -23.41 31.86
CA PHE A 133 -14.24 -23.67 30.79
C PHE A 133 -14.30 -22.60 29.68
N ALA A 134 -15.51 -22.10 29.39
CA ALA A 134 -15.70 -21.10 28.34
C ALA A 134 -14.93 -19.79 28.58
N LEU A 135 -14.55 -19.49 29.82
CA LEU A 135 -13.68 -18.36 30.16
C LEU A 135 -12.33 -18.40 29.43
N LEU A 136 -11.79 -19.58 29.14
CA LEU A 136 -10.49 -19.73 28.47
C LEU A 136 -10.50 -19.18 27.05
N TRP A 137 -11.64 -19.16 26.38
CA TRP A 137 -11.76 -18.59 25.02
C TRP A 137 -11.55 -17.09 25.00
N VAL A 138 -11.76 -16.39 26.12
CA VAL A 138 -11.57 -14.95 26.22
C VAL A 138 -10.10 -14.53 25.98
N VAL A 139 -9.14 -15.44 26.28
CA VAL A 139 -7.70 -15.18 26.06
C VAL A 139 -7.36 -14.98 24.57
N PHE A 140 -8.13 -15.54 23.65
CA PHE A 140 -7.87 -15.36 22.21
C PHE A 140 -8.34 -13.99 21.66
N ILE A 141 -9.14 -13.24 22.43
CA ILE A 141 -9.76 -12.00 22.00
C ILE A 141 -8.75 -10.93 21.59
N PRO A 142 -7.74 -10.55 22.43
CA PRO A 142 -6.87 -9.44 22.13
C PRO A 142 -6.16 -9.59 20.79
N PHE A 143 -5.52 -10.73 20.58
CA PHE A 143 -4.79 -11.01 19.34
C PHE A 143 -5.71 -11.06 18.12
N MET A 144 -6.81 -11.81 18.22
CA MET A 144 -7.75 -12.01 17.11
C MET A 144 -8.38 -10.69 16.66
N PHE A 145 -8.87 -9.87 17.61
CA PHE A 145 -9.55 -8.64 17.25
C PHE A 145 -8.60 -7.56 16.74
N MET A 146 -7.40 -7.43 17.31
CA MET A 146 -6.42 -6.46 16.82
C MET A 146 -5.89 -6.81 15.43
N THR A 147 -5.81 -8.09 15.08
CA THR A 147 -5.32 -8.53 13.76
C THR A 147 -6.38 -8.55 12.67
N MET A 148 -7.62 -8.95 13.01
CA MET A 148 -8.66 -9.26 12.03
C MET A 148 -9.59 -8.08 11.73
N ILE A 149 -9.88 -7.25 12.74
CA ILE A 149 -10.87 -6.18 12.59
C ILE A 149 -10.14 -4.87 12.27
N ASP A 150 -9.67 -4.22 13.31
CA ASP A 150 -9.01 -2.92 13.27
C ASP A 150 -8.24 -2.77 14.57
N LEU A 151 -7.01 -2.29 14.50
CA LEU A 151 -6.16 -2.17 15.68
C LEU A 151 -6.83 -1.31 16.78
N LYS A 152 -7.49 -0.22 16.38
CA LYS A 152 -8.20 0.66 17.32
C LYS A 152 -9.42 -0.02 17.93
N LYS A 153 -10.29 -0.61 17.09
CA LYS A 153 -11.49 -1.35 17.55
C LYS A 153 -11.07 -2.54 18.43
N GLY A 154 -10.05 -3.30 18.00
CA GLY A 154 -9.54 -4.46 18.74
C GLY A 154 -8.96 -4.08 20.09
N LEU A 155 -8.18 -3.00 20.17
CA LEU A 155 -7.64 -2.50 21.44
C LEU A 155 -8.77 -2.04 22.39
N THR A 156 -9.75 -1.32 21.88
CA THR A 156 -10.92 -0.86 22.67
C THR A 156 -11.67 -2.05 23.26
N LEU A 157 -11.90 -3.10 22.47
CA LEU A 157 -12.58 -4.30 22.92
C LEU A 157 -11.75 -5.07 23.97
N SER A 158 -10.45 -5.19 23.74
CA SER A 158 -9.55 -5.84 24.70
C SER A 158 -9.57 -5.13 26.06
N ILE A 159 -9.57 -3.79 26.05
CA ILE A 159 -9.72 -2.99 27.27
C ILE A 159 -11.10 -3.21 27.91
N TYR A 160 -12.17 -3.28 27.12
CA TYR A 160 -13.51 -3.58 27.62
C TYR A 160 -13.55 -4.91 28.39
N PHE A 161 -13.01 -6.00 27.81
CA PHE A 161 -13.00 -7.30 28.47
C PHE A 161 -12.07 -7.32 29.70
N LEU A 162 -10.94 -6.60 29.67
CA LEU A 162 -10.08 -6.46 30.84
C LEU A 162 -10.83 -5.78 32.02
N LEU A 163 -11.53 -4.68 31.71
CA LEU A 163 -12.34 -3.98 32.70
C LEU A 163 -13.50 -4.85 33.19
N LEU A 164 -14.19 -5.55 32.28
CA LEU A 164 -15.28 -6.44 32.63
C LEU A 164 -14.80 -7.57 33.57
N LEU A 165 -13.67 -8.21 33.26
CA LEU A 165 -13.06 -9.24 34.12
C LEU A 165 -12.75 -8.69 35.52
N PHE A 166 -12.14 -7.51 35.58
CA PHE A 166 -11.80 -6.88 36.85
C PHE A 166 -13.06 -6.52 37.67
N LEU A 167 -14.05 -5.88 37.04
CA LEU A 167 -15.27 -5.45 37.72
C LEU A 167 -16.18 -6.64 38.08
N ALA A 168 -16.20 -7.71 37.27
CA ALA A 168 -16.97 -8.91 37.54
C ALA A 168 -16.36 -9.77 38.67
N PHE A 169 -15.03 -9.83 38.76
CA PHE A 169 -14.40 -10.68 39.77
C PHE A 169 -14.10 -9.96 41.08
N HIS A 170 -13.80 -8.67 41.07
CA HIS A 170 -13.40 -7.90 42.26
C HIS A 170 -14.26 -6.66 42.53
N GLY A 171 -15.03 -6.18 41.51
CA GLY A 171 -15.76 -4.92 41.59
C GLY A 171 -17.25 -5.11 41.87
N PRO A 172 -18.03 -4.06 41.54
CA PRO A 172 -19.46 -3.99 41.85
C PRO A 172 -20.31 -5.00 41.06
N PHE A 173 -19.78 -5.55 39.95
CA PHE A 173 -20.48 -6.52 39.11
C PHE A 173 -20.35 -7.97 39.57
N ARG A 174 -19.70 -8.21 40.70
CA ARG A 174 -19.54 -9.55 41.26
C ARG A 174 -20.87 -10.30 41.45
N GLY A 175 -21.93 -9.58 41.79
CA GLY A 175 -23.29 -10.13 41.96
C GLY A 175 -23.94 -10.59 40.64
N LEU A 176 -23.42 -10.17 39.49
CA LEU A 176 -23.90 -10.62 38.17
C LEU A 176 -23.22 -11.94 37.72
N VAL A 177 -22.11 -12.31 38.32
CA VAL A 177 -21.40 -13.55 38.02
C VAL A 177 -22.13 -14.71 38.67
N ARG A 178 -22.79 -15.52 37.86
CA ARG A 178 -23.57 -16.67 38.34
C ARG A 178 -22.75 -17.92 38.63
N PHE A 179 -21.61 -18.06 37.94
CA PHE A 179 -20.73 -19.20 38.16
C PHE A 179 -19.72 -18.95 39.29
N PRO A 180 -19.56 -19.90 40.24
CA PRO A 180 -18.67 -19.74 41.38
C PRO A 180 -17.21 -20.01 40.99
N TYR A 181 -16.56 -19.07 40.29
CA TYR A 181 -15.16 -19.20 39.95
C TYR A 181 -14.26 -19.32 41.19
N PRO A 182 -13.33 -20.29 41.21
CA PRO A 182 -12.32 -20.42 42.26
C PRO A 182 -11.53 -19.12 42.47
N GLU A 183 -11.08 -18.86 43.67
CA GLU A 183 -10.29 -17.66 43.99
C GLU A 183 -9.04 -17.52 43.11
N THR A 184 -8.34 -18.63 42.90
CA THR A 184 -7.19 -18.68 42.00
C THR A 184 -7.48 -18.16 40.60
N ILE A 185 -8.63 -18.48 40.04
CA ILE A 185 -9.05 -17.98 38.70
C ILE A 185 -9.40 -16.50 38.79
N ARG A 186 -10.15 -16.08 39.80
CA ARG A 186 -10.58 -14.69 39.97
C ARG A 186 -9.41 -13.71 40.03
N TYR A 187 -8.30 -14.10 40.72
CA TYR A 187 -7.13 -13.24 40.80
C TYR A 187 -6.18 -13.39 39.63
N ARG A 188 -5.89 -14.63 39.19
CA ARG A 188 -4.87 -14.88 38.18
C ARG A 188 -5.31 -14.63 36.75
N PHE A 189 -6.60 -14.88 36.44
CA PHE A 189 -7.09 -14.76 35.05
C PHE A 189 -7.06 -13.33 34.52
N PRO A 190 -7.51 -12.27 35.25
CA PRO A 190 -7.37 -10.89 34.79
C PRO A 190 -5.92 -10.46 34.58
N MET A 191 -4.98 -10.97 35.40
CA MET A 191 -3.55 -10.74 35.23
C MET A 191 -3.01 -11.40 33.95
N LEU A 192 -3.38 -12.67 33.72
CA LEU A 192 -3.03 -13.40 32.49
C LEU A 192 -3.58 -12.66 31.25
N TYR A 193 -4.83 -12.23 31.31
CA TYR A 193 -5.45 -11.48 30.24
C TYR A 193 -4.78 -10.13 29.97
N LEU A 194 -4.35 -9.42 31.02
CA LEU A 194 -3.57 -8.18 30.86
C LEU A 194 -2.24 -8.43 30.14
N VAL A 195 -1.52 -9.48 30.54
CA VAL A 195 -0.26 -9.86 29.86
C VAL A 195 -0.51 -10.19 28.40
N ASP A 196 -1.58 -10.94 28.12
CA ASP A 196 -1.98 -11.27 26.74
C ASP A 196 -2.35 -10.01 25.93
N CYS A 197 -3.08 -9.05 26.49
CA CYS A 197 -3.37 -7.76 25.84
C CYS A 197 -2.08 -7.01 25.45
N VAL A 198 -1.11 -6.94 26.36
CA VAL A 198 0.17 -6.26 26.14
C VAL A 198 0.98 -6.98 25.04
N MET A 199 1.07 -8.30 25.12
CA MET A 199 1.79 -9.11 24.14
C MET A 199 1.12 -9.04 22.76
N SER A 200 -0.20 -9.15 22.69
CA SER A 200 -0.98 -9.04 21.47
C SER A 200 -0.80 -7.66 20.82
N PHE A 201 -0.89 -6.59 21.59
CA PHE A 201 -0.66 -5.23 21.10
C PHE A 201 0.77 -5.07 20.55
N TYR A 202 1.78 -5.57 21.26
CA TYR A 202 3.18 -5.51 20.80
C TYR A 202 3.38 -6.26 19.48
N ILE A 203 2.85 -7.49 19.37
CA ILE A 203 2.96 -8.30 18.16
C ILE A 203 2.27 -7.61 16.98
N VAL A 204 1.03 -7.14 17.18
CA VAL A 204 0.26 -6.52 16.10
C VAL A 204 0.88 -5.19 15.67
N GLN A 205 1.38 -4.39 16.61
CA GLN A 205 2.13 -3.18 16.29
C GLN A 205 3.33 -3.48 15.37
N ARG A 206 4.10 -4.54 15.69
CA ARG A 206 5.22 -4.98 14.84
C ARG A 206 4.75 -5.42 13.45
N LEU A 207 3.70 -6.21 13.37
CA LEU A 207 3.12 -6.66 12.08
C LEU A 207 2.66 -5.48 11.21
N VAL A 208 1.97 -4.49 11.78
CA VAL A 208 1.54 -3.28 11.06
C VAL A 208 2.75 -2.52 10.53
N PHE A 209 3.78 -2.35 11.36
CA PHE A 209 4.99 -1.64 10.99
C PHE A 209 5.76 -2.34 9.85
N ASP A 210 5.94 -3.65 9.94
CA ASP A 210 6.65 -4.43 8.92
C ASP A 210 5.89 -4.43 7.57
N ARG A 211 4.56 -4.57 7.62
CA ARG A 211 3.72 -4.44 6.40
C ARG A 211 3.82 -3.05 5.78
N TYR A 212 3.83 -2.00 6.59
CA TYR A 212 3.96 -0.64 6.09
C TYR A 212 5.32 -0.43 5.40
N ARG A 213 6.41 -0.92 5.99
CA ARG A 213 7.75 -0.88 5.38
C ARG A 213 7.79 -1.62 4.04
N LEU A 214 7.18 -2.79 3.96
CA LEU A 214 7.11 -3.57 2.72
C LEU A 214 6.35 -2.82 1.61
N LEU A 215 5.21 -2.23 1.94
CA LEU A 215 4.44 -1.42 0.99
C LEU A 215 5.21 -0.20 0.50
N ASP A 216 5.89 0.51 1.41
CA ASP A 216 6.72 1.66 1.03
C ASP A 216 7.88 1.24 0.13
N ALA A 217 8.58 0.14 0.47
CA ALA A 217 9.64 -0.42 -0.37
C ALA A 217 9.12 -0.82 -1.77
N GLN A 218 7.94 -1.42 -1.87
CA GLN A 218 7.31 -1.74 -3.15
C GLN A 218 7.01 -0.49 -3.98
N VAL A 219 6.50 0.58 -3.34
CA VAL A 219 6.25 1.86 -4.02
C VAL A 219 7.55 2.49 -4.53
N GLN A 220 8.61 2.45 -3.72
CA GLN A 220 9.93 2.95 -4.13
C GLN A 220 10.52 2.14 -5.28
N LEU A 221 10.44 0.81 -5.20
CA LEU A 221 10.86 -0.08 -6.30
C LEU A 221 10.08 0.19 -7.59
N ARG A 222 8.76 0.38 -7.49
CA ARG A 222 7.94 0.76 -8.66
C ARG A 222 8.37 2.11 -9.23
N LYS A 223 8.58 3.12 -8.39
CA LYS A 223 9.06 4.43 -8.86
C LYS A 223 10.42 4.31 -9.56
N ALA A 224 11.37 3.60 -8.97
CA ALA A 224 12.67 3.33 -9.57
C ALA A 224 12.56 2.52 -10.88
N SER A 225 11.52 1.70 -11.02
CA SER A 225 11.24 0.93 -12.24
C SER A 225 10.66 1.75 -13.38
N PHE A 226 10.11 2.95 -13.15
CA PHE A 226 9.41 3.76 -14.16
C PHE A 226 10.06 5.12 -14.46
N VAL A 227 11.11 5.47 -13.73
CA VAL A 227 11.83 6.74 -13.91
C VAL A 227 13.27 6.46 -14.22
N ASP A 228 13.84 7.21 -15.17
CA ASP A 228 15.27 7.20 -15.46
C ASP A 228 16.04 7.96 -14.39
N ALA A 229 17.04 7.31 -13.79
CA ALA A 229 17.76 7.86 -12.65
C ALA A 229 18.66 9.06 -13.00
N ALA A 230 19.15 9.14 -14.25
CA ALA A 230 20.05 10.21 -14.68
C ALA A 230 19.29 11.51 -15.02
N THR A 231 18.09 11.39 -15.62
CA THR A 231 17.35 12.55 -16.17
C THR A 231 16.07 12.86 -15.41
N GLY A 232 15.55 11.94 -14.59
CA GLY A 232 14.26 12.10 -13.92
C GLY A 232 13.04 11.93 -14.84
N LEU A 233 13.23 11.67 -16.12
CA LEU A 233 12.16 11.40 -17.08
C LEU A 233 11.56 10.00 -16.87
N GLN A 234 10.41 9.76 -17.51
CA GLN A 234 9.87 8.42 -17.65
C GLN A 234 10.81 7.55 -18.49
N ASN A 235 11.03 6.29 -18.07
CA ASN A 235 11.93 5.38 -18.77
C ASN A 235 11.20 4.49 -19.78
N ARG A 236 11.94 3.57 -20.44
CA ARG A 236 11.38 2.61 -21.40
C ARG A 236 10.22 1.78 -20.85
N SER A 237 10.28 1.36 -19.57
CA SER A 237 9.20 0.59 -18.95
C SER A 237 7.92 1.43 -18.81
N SER A 238 8.06 2.73 -18.54
CA SER A 238 6.93 3.67 -18.54
C SER A 238 6.33 3.85 -19.93
N TYR A 239 7.14 3.93 -20.97
CA TYR A 239 6.68 3.99 -22.36
C TYR A 239 5.90 2.73 -22.74
N THR A 240 6.46 1.53 -22.50
CA THR A 240 5.77 0.27 -22.80
C THR A 240 4.39 0.21 -22.12
N ARG A 241 4.35 0.53 -20.82
CA ARG A 241 3.09 0.57 -20.09
C ARG A 241 2.11 1.62 -20.65
N PHE A 242 2.62 2.79 -21.04
CA PHE A 242 1.78 3.84 -21.64
C PHE A 242 1.11 3.34 -22.92
N VAL A 243 1.83 2.64 -23.80
CA VAL A 243 1.29 2.06 -25.04
C VAL A 243 0.26 0.97 -24.75
N GLU A 244 0.52 0.10 -23.76
CA GLU A 244 -0.39 -0.98 -23.38
C GLU A 244 -1.70 -0.49 -22.74
N GLU A 245 -1.63 0.58 -21.91
CA GLU A 245 -2.77 1.08 -21.13
C GLU A 245 -3.57 2.18 -21.86
N THR A 246 -2.99 2.77 -22.91
CA THR A 246 -3.61 3.92 -23.61
C THR A 246 -4.36 3.45 -24.85
N ASP A 247 -5.65 3.76 -24.91
CA ASP A 247 -6.41 3.61 -26.16
C ASP A 247 -6.04 4.74 -27.12
N PRO A 248 -5.43 4.44 -28.29
CA PRO A 248 -5.06 5.46 -29.28
C PRO A 248 -6.24 6.33 -29.74
N SER A 249 -7.47 5.82 -29.69
CA SER A 249 -8.67 6.55 -30.07
C SER A 249 -9.00 7.75 -29.16
N THR A 250 -8.36 7.84 -28.00
CA THR A 250 -8.49 8.99 -27.08
C THR A 250 -7.82 10.26 -27.61
N PHE A 251 -6.90 10.12 -28.59
CA PHE A 251 -6.21 11.25 -29.20
C PHE A 251 -6.82 11.58 -30.58
N ILE A 252 -7.25 12.82 -30.77
CA ILE A 252 -7.67 13.34 -32.06
C ILE A 252 -6.46 13.46 -33.00
N ARG A 253 -5.30 13.75 -32.45
CA ARG A 253 -4.01 13.86 -33.13
C ARG A 253 -2.89 13.41 -32.22
N LEU A 254 -1.83 12.88 -32.80
CA LEU A 254 -0.61 12.54 -32.09
C LEU A 254 0.59 12.83 -32.97
N SER A 255 1.61 13.44 -32.39
CA SER A 255 2.94 13.58 -33.00
C SER A 255 3.96 12.80 -32.15
N VAL A 256 4.76 11.99 -32.81
CA VAL A 256 5.86 11.25 -32.22
C VAL A 256 7.16 11.91 -32.64
N ILE A 257 8.01 12.26 -31.67
CA ILE A 257 9.33 12.81 -31.92
C ILE A 257 10.34 11.85 -31.33
N TYR A 258 11.18 11.23 -32.14
CA TYR A 258 12.29 10.38 -31.71
C TYR A 258 13.57 11.20 -31.76
N ILE A 259 14.36 11.17 -30.69
CA ILE A 259 15.54 12.01 -30.53
C ILE A 259 16.71 11.14 -30.11
N ASP A 260 17.87 11.40 -30.73
CA ASP A 260 19.16 10.82 -30.34
C ASP A 260 20.16 11.94 -30.06
N VAL A 261 20.90 11.82 -28.95
CA VAL A 261 21.87 12.84 -28.54
C VAL A 261 23.24 12.51 -29.12
N ASN A 262 23.69 13.35 -30.04
CA ASN A 262 24.92 13.13 -30.76
C ASN A 262 26.17 13.35 -29.89
N GLY A 263 27.17 12.47 -30.04
CA GLY A 263 28.50 12.63 -29.42
C GLY A 263 28.58 12.35 -27.92
N LEU A 264 27.56 11.73 -27.31
CA LEU A 264 27.55 11.36 -25.88
C LEU A 264 28.75 10.48 -25.53
N HIS A 265 29.07 9.49 -26.35
CA HIS A 265 30.23 8.58 -26.16
C HIS A 265 31.58 9.33 -26.22
N GLU A 266 31.73 10.27 -27.17
CA GLU A 266 32.94 11.08 -27.29
C GLU A 266 33.08 12.00 -26.05
N LEU A 267 32.00 12.59 -25.58
CA LEU A 267 31.99 13.43 -24.39
C LEU A 267 32.38 12.65 -23.13
N ASN A 268 31.78 11.47 -22.95
CA ASN A 268 32.08 10.56 -21.83
C ASN A 268 33.58 10.15 -21.82
N ASN A 269 34.11 9.81 -22.98
CA ASN A 269 35.52 9.41 -23.10
C ASN A 269 36.49 10.57 -22.81
N ARG A 270 36.11 11.79 -23.14
CA ARG A 270 36.96 12.98 -22.96
C ARG A 270 36.87 13.60 -21.57
N LEU A 271 35.65 13.69 -20.99
CA LEU A 271 35.35 14.44 -19.76
C LEU A 271 34.76 13.59 -18.62
N GLY A 272 34.57 12.27 -18.87
CA GLY A 272 33.99 11.36 -17.91
C GLY A 272 32.45 11.32 -17.94
N HIS A 273 31.88 10.29 -17.32
CA HIS A 273 30.42 10.04 -17.31
C HIS A 273 29.59 11.16 -16.70
N ALA A 274 30.15 11.92 -15.74
CA ALA A 274 29.45 13.05 -15.13
C ALA A 274 29.09 14.16 -16.15
N ALA A 275 29.96 14.39 -17.14
CA ALA A 275 29.69 15.36 -18.21
C ALA A 275 28.60 14.86 -19.17
N GLY A 276 28.58 13.57 -19.46
CA GLY A 276 27.50 12.96 -20.25
C GLY A 276 26.14 13.00 -19.54
N ASP A 277 26.12 12.76 -18.23
CA ASP A 277 24.91 12.88 -17.42
C ASP A 277 24.38 14.33 -17.36
N GLU A 278 25.27 15.32 -17.35
CA GLU A 278 24.89 16.73 -17.44
C GLU A 278 24.27 17.08 -18.79
N MET A 279 24.88 16.63 -19.88
CA MET A 279 24.34 16.75 -21.25
C MET A 279 22.95 16.12 -21.35
N LEU A 280 22.77 14.91 -20.86
CA LEU A 280 21.49 14.19 -20.91
C LEU A 280 20.41 14.89 -20.06
N ARG A 281 20.77 15.42 -18.88
CA ARG A 281 19.85 16.22 -18.05
C ARG A 281 19.45 17.50 -18.77
N PHE A 282 20.38 18.20 -19.38
CA PHE A 282 20.07 19.42 -20.14
C PHE A 282 19.09 19.14 -21.28
N VAL A 283 19.34 18.09 -22.08
CA VAL A 283 18.42 17.70 -23.17
C VAL A 283 17.04 17.31 -22.63
N ALA A 284 16.99 16.56 -21.53
CA ALA A 284 15.74 16.19 -20.89
C ALA A 284 14.90 17.41 -20.44
N GLU A 285 15.55 18.37 -19.78
CA GLU A 285 14.91 19.61 -19.34
C GLU A 285 14.45 20.45 -20.52
N ALA A 286 15.26 20.53 -21.58
CA ALA A 286 14.87 21.24 -22.80
C ALA A 286 13.65 20.60 -23.47
N CYS A 287 13.57 19.27 -23.56
CA CYS A 287 12.42 18.54 -24.07
C CYS A 287 11.15 18.83 -23.26
N VAL A 288 11.20 18.73 -21.94
CA VAL A 288 10.04 19.00 -21.06
C VAL A 288 9.58 20.45 -21.17
N LYS A 289 10.52 21.40 -21.22
CA LYS A 289 10.21 22.82 -21.35
C LYS A 289 9.56 23.16 -22.70
N GLN A 290 10.06 22.55 -23.79
CA GLN A 290 9.54 22.78 -25.14
C GLN A 290 8.19 22.10 -25.36
N PHE A 291 7.94 20.95 -24.74
CA PHE A 291 6.74 20.13 -24.91
C PHE A 291 6.00 19.92 -23.57
N PRO A 292 5.46 20.98 -22.93
CA PRO A 292 4.93 20.89 -21.57
C PRO A 292 3.66 20.02 -21.45
N GLN A 293 2.97 19.73 -22.56
CA GLN A 293 1.76 18.89 -22.59
C GLN A 293 2.01 17.52 -23.21
N ALA A 294 3.27 17.15 -23.44
CA ALA A 294 3.65 15.87 -24.01
C ALA A 294 4.15 14.89 -22.96
N HIS A 295 4.10 13.61 -23.29
CA HIS A 295 4.80 12.57 -22.54
C HIS A 295 6.23 12.45 -23.05
N VAL A 296 7.20 12.67 -22.18
CA VAL A 296 8.64 12.61 -22.51
C VAL A 296 9.26 11.42 -21.84
N PHE A 297 9.87 10.55 -22.64
CA PHE A 297 10.51 9.32 -22.20
C PHE A 297 12.00 9.34 -22.55
N ARG A 298 12.84 8.73 -21.71
CA ARG A 298 14.18 8.29 -22.09
C ARG A 298 14.18 6.78 -22.27
N LEU A 299 14.40 6.32 -23.50
CA LEU A 299 14.34 4.89 -23.81
C LEU A 299 15.61 4.13 -23.45
N GLY A 300 16.74 4.82 -23.38
CA GLY A 300 18.05 4.27 -22.98
C GLY A 300 19.20 5.02 -23.63
N GLY A 301 20.38 4.98 -23.01
CA GLY A 301 21.56 5.63 -23.59
C GLY A 301 21.35 7.12 -23.92
N ASP A 302 21.38 7.43 -25.19
CA ASP A 302 21.21 8.74 -25.82
C ASP A 302 19.84 8.96 -26.47
N GLU A 303 18.88 8.00 -26.31
CA GLU A 303 17.59 8.01 -26.98
C GLU A 303 16.46 8.59 -26.12
N PHE A 304 15.71 9.53 -26.68
CA PHE A 304 14.51 10.12 -26.09
C PHE A 304 13.31 9.99 -27.04
N LEU A 305 12.13 9.88 -26.46
CA LEU A 305 10.87 9.80 -27.19
C LEU A 305 9.87 10.79 -26.60
N ILE A 306 9.22 11.56 -27.46
CA ILE A 306 8.18 12.50 -27.07
C ILE A 306 6.89 12.11 -27.79
N LEU A 307 5.81 11.91 -27.03
CA LEU A 307 4.46 11.71 -27.53
C LEU A 307 3.65 12.98 -27.26
N CYS A 308 3.43 13.77 -28.31
CA CYS A 308 2.79 15.08 -28.22
C CYS A 308 1.35 15.02 -28.80
N PRO A 309 0.31 15.09 -27.93
CA PRO A 309 -1.09 15.01 -28.37
C PRO A 309 -1.66 16.35 -28.84
N VAL A 310 -0.84 17.39 -28.91
CA VAL A 310 -1.25 18.76 -29.24
C VAL A 310 -0.41 19.33 -30.38
N GLY A 311 -0.93 20.33 -31.05
CA GLY A 311 -0.26 21.01 -32.16
C GLY A 311 -0.53 20.37 -33.53
N THR A 312 -0.43 21.18 -34.58
CA THR A 312 -0.42 20.70 -35.97
C THR A 312 0.97 20.18 -36.31
N LYS A 313 1.10 19.46 -37.42
CA LYS A 313 2.38 18.97 -37.92
C LYS A 313 3.40 20.10 -38.06
N GLU A 314 2.97 21.25 -38.62
CA GLU A 314 3.80 22.43 -38.81
C GLU A 314 4.22 23.10 -37.50
N GLU A 315 3.35 23.09 -36.51
CA GLU A 315 3.68 23.59 -35.15
C GLU A 315 4.68 22.71 -34.46
N VAL A 316 4.46 21.38 -34.49
CA VAL A 316 5.40 20.43 -33.90
C VAL A 316 6.76 20.52 -34.59
N GLN A 317 6.80 20.66 -35.90
CA GLN A 317 8.05 20.81 -36.63
C GLN A 317 8.83 22.08 -36.16
N ARG A 318 8.11 23.22 -36.01
CA ARG A 318 8.71 24.45 -35.47
C ARG A 318 9.22 24.28 -34.02
N TRP A 319 8.48 23.54 -33.18
CA TRP A 319 8.92 23.26 -31.81
C TRP A 319 10.17 22.39 -31.76
N VAL A 320 10.30 21.43 -32.67
CA VAL A 320 11.53 20.62 -32.82
C VAL A 320 12.70 21.48 -33.32
N GLU A 321 12.50 22.41 -34.25
CA GLU A 321 13.52 23.35 -34.69
C GLU A 321 13.98 24.28 -33.55
N GLN A 322 13.05 24.76 -32.71
CA GLN A 322 13.38 25.54 -31.51
C GLN A 322 14.14 24.72 -30.47
N LEU A 323 13.76 23.45 -30.26
CA LEU A 323 14.49 22.53 -29.41
C LEU A 323 15.93 22.34 -29.89
N ASN A 324 16.13 22.06 -31.19
CA ASN A 324 17.43 21.94 -31.80
C ASN A 324 18.29 23.20 -31.56
N ALA A 325 17.75 24.39 -31.83
CA ALA A 325 18.45 25.64 -31.60
C ALA A 325 18.83 25.86 -30.13
N THR A 326 17.95 25.45 -29.18
CA THR A 326 18.23 25.55 -27.76
C THR A 326 19.38 24.63 -27.34
N VAL A 327 19.38 23.39 -27.85
CA VAL A 327 20.43 22.40 -27.57
C VAL A 327 21.78 22.80 -28.22
N GLU A 328 21.74 23.33 -29.44
CA GLU A 328 22.92 23.83 -30.14
C GLU A 328 23.55 25.06 -29.43
N ALA A 329 22.73 25.95 -28.91
CA ALA A 329 23.19 27.12 -28.14
C ALA A 329 23.96 26.70 -26.87
N ALA A 330 23.67 25.53 -26.30
CA ALA A 330 24.37 24.94 -25.17
C ALA A 330 25.63 24.15 -25.59
N GLY A 331 25.95 24.09 -26.89
CA GLY A 331 27.09 23.34 -27.42
C GLY A 331 26.88 21.85 -27.59
N TYR A 332 25.65 21.39 -27.49
CA TYR A 332 25.24 19.99 -27.75
C TYR A 332 24.51 19.87 -29.10
N THR A 333 24.33 18.65 -29.57
CA THR A 333 23.58 18.40 -30.82
C THR A 333 22.70 17.18 -30.68
N ILE A 334 21.54 17.22 -31.30
CA ILE A 334 20.58 16.11 -31.31
C ILE A 334 20.17 15.81 -32.77
N ALA A 335 19.85 14.56 -33.05
CA ALA A 335 19.18 14.15 -34.26
C ALA A 335 17.72 13.88 -33.95
N CYS A 336 16.80 14.36 -34.77
CA CYS A 336 15.37 14.26 -34.56
C CYS A 336 14.67 13.66 -35.77
N GLY A 337 13.70 12.78 -35.52
CA GLY A 337 12.71 12.32 -36.48
C GLY A 337 11.31 12.57 -35.97
N VAL A 338 10.41 13.01 -36.85
CA VAL A 338 9.04 13.39 -36.50
C VAL A 338 8.04 12.65 -37.36
N GLU A 339 7.03 12.04 -36.76
CA GLU A 339 5.85 11.53 -37.43
C GLU A 339 4.60 12.14 -36.78
N SER A 340 3.64 12.63 -37.58
CA SER A 340 2.41 13.24 -37.09
C SER A 340 1.23 12.64 -37.83
N ARG A 341 0.20 12.22 -37.11
CA ARG A 341 -1.06 11.69 -37.65
C ARG A 341 -2.28 12.28 -36.96
N MET A 342 -3.36 12.27 -37.69
CA MET A 342 -4.71 12.60 -37.23
C MET A 342 -5.58 11.38 -37.53
N ASP A 343 -6.48 11.06 -36.62
CA ASP A 343 -7.42 9.94 -36.70
C ASP A 343 -6.80 8.58 -37.04
N HIS A 344 -7.16 7.55 -36.31
CA HIS A 344 -6.76 6.15 -36.51
C HIS A 344 -5.25 5.91 -36.74
N PHE A 345 -4.47 5.87 -35.67
CA PHE A 345 -3.03 5.61 -35.74
C PHE A 345 -2.62 4.51 -34.78
N ASP A 346 -1.55 3.84 -35.14
CA ASP A 346 -0.80 2.92 -34.28
C ASP A 346 0.43 3.66 -33.75
N ILE A 347 0.57 3.71 -32.44
CA ILE A 347 1.67 4.42 -31.78
C ILE A 347 3.03 3.75 -32.13
N GLU A 348 3.10 2.41 -32.13
CA GLU A 348 4.33 1.68 -32.43
C GLU A 348 4.78 1.89 -33.88
N ASP A 349 3.86 1.89 -34.83
CA ASP A 349 4.16 2.21 -36.23
C ASP A 349 4.67 3.65 -36.38
N MET A 350 4.05 4.61 -35.70
CA MET A 350 4.52 6.01 -35.71
C MET A 350 5.92 6.15 -35.10
N VAL A 351 6.21 5.44 -34.03
CA VAL A 351 7.53 5.42 -33.38
C VAL A 351 8.58 4.84 -34.34
N SER A 352 8.27 3.75 -35.03
CA SER A 352 9.17 3.14 -36.03
C SER A 352 9.52 4.10 -37.17
N ILE A 353 8.53 4.86 -37.67
CA ILE A 353 8.74 5.86 -38.72
C ILE A 353 9.55 7.05 -38.22
N ALA A 354 9.26 7.52 -37.01
CA ALA A 354 10.02 8.61 -36.40
C ALA A 354 11.50 8.22 -36.17
N ASP A 355 11.76 6.99 -35.69
CA ASP A 355 13.11 6.44 -35.53
C ASP A 355 13.85 6.39 -36.87
N ALA A 356 13.25 5.85 -37.93
CA ALA A 356 13.86 5.81 -39.26
C ALA A 356 14.27 7.22 -39.76
N ARG A 357 13.41 8.24 -39.58
CA ARG A 357 13.73 9.62 -39.94
C ARG A 357 14.82 10.24 -39.06
N MET A 358 14.87 9.89 -37.78
CA MET A 358 15.94 10.31 -36.88
C MET A 358 17.29 9.73 -37.33
N LEU A 359 17.33 8.45 -37.75
CA LEU A 359 18.55 7.81 -38.29
C LEU A 359 19.04 8.49 -39.56
N GLU A 360 18.13 8.88 -40.47
CA GLU A 360 18.49 9.66 -41.67
C GLU A 360 19.09 11.02 -41.27
N ASN A 361 18.46 11.75 -40.36
CA ASN A 361 18.97 13.02 -39.87
C ASN A 361 20.33 12.88 -39.19
N LYS A 362 20.56 11.82 -38.42
CA LYS A 362 21.82 11.50 -37.76
C LYS A 362 22.92 11.22 -38.79
N ALA A 363 22.61 10.48 -39.85
CA ALA A 363 23.55 10.18 -40.94
C ALA A 363 24.00 11.46 -41.67
N ASP A 364 23.08 12.38 -41.95
CA ASP A 364 23.40 13.67 -42.59
C ASP A 364 24.29 14.55 -41.71
N TYR A 365 24.05 14.59 -40.40
CA TYR A 365 24.91 15.27 -39.44
C TYR A 365 26.36 14.79 -39.50
N TYR A 366 26.57 13.47 -39.47
CA TYR A 366 27.95 12.91 -39.54
C TYR A 366 28.59 13.13 -40.89
N ARG A 367 27.89 13.05 -42.01
CA ARG A 367 28.42 13.37 -43.37
C ARG A 367 28.86 14.84 -43.43
N ALA A 368 28.08 15.79 -42.88
CA ALA A 368 28.44 17.20 -42.85
C ALA A 368 29.69 17.47 -42.01
N ARG A 369 29.82 16.77 -40.87
CA ARG A 369 30.96 16.89 -39.95
C ARG A 369 32.27 16.37 -40.60
N ASP A 370 32.20 15.25 -41.31
CA ASP A 370 33.39 14.68 -41.99
C ASP A 370 33.87 15.54 -43.17
N ARG A 371 32.96 16.22 -43.86
CA ARG A 371 33.33 17.20 -44.92
C ARG A 371 34.04 18.43 -44.34
N ARG A 372 33.77 18.85 -43.10
CA ARG A 372 34.43 19.99 -42.47
C ARG A 372 35.80 19.67 -41.88
N LYS A 373 36.13 18.38 -41.71
CA LYS A 373 37.43 17.89 -41.23
C LYS A 373 38.43 17.62 -42.36
N ARG A 374 37.94 17.59 -43.61
CA ARG A 374 38.78 17.51 -44.83
C ARG A 374 39.02 18.92 -45.39
#